data_e97dacc4c0fc718b0f4355197db60c60
#
_entry.id   e97dacc4c0fc718b0f4355197db60c60
#
_cell.length_a   1.000
_cell.length_b   1.000
_cell.length_c   1.000
_cell.angle_alpha   90.00
_cell.angle_beta   90.00
_cell.angle_gamma   90.00
#
_symmetry.space_group_name_H-M   'P 1'
#
loop_
_entity.id
_entity.type
_entity.pdbx_description
1 polymer ?
#
loop_
_entity_poly.entity_id
_entity_poly.type
_entity_poly.pdbx_seq_one_letter_code
_entity_poly.pdbx_strand_id
1 'polypeptide(L)'
;MKKNKNYKISIITVVKNSASTIERCIKSVIDQNYKNIEYIIIDGNSNDGTSKIIDKYKDKISLIVRENDKSIWDAMNKGVELANGEIIGFLNADDFYYPITLEIVNRYFDENNIDFLFGSVKKYKLMHGFNPSIIKWSFGFYTSHSIGFFIK
;
A
#
# COMPACT_ATOMS: atom_id res chain seq x y z
N MET A 1 5.63 -29.89 9.60
CA MET A 1 6.17 -28.86 8.69
C MET A 1 5.13 -27.75 8.59
N LYS A 2 5.41 -26.52 9.07
CA LYS A 2 4.54 -25.37 8.80
C LYS A 2 4.50 -25.19 7.28
N LYS A 3 3.32 -25.23 6.66
CA LYS A 3 3.12 -24.83 5.26
C LYS A 3 3.47 -23.36 5.19
N ASN A 4 4.47 -22.98 4.42
CA ASN A 4 4.72 -21.56 4.11
C ASN A 4 3.51 -21.05 3.32
N LYS A 5 2.61 -20.35 4.00
CA LYS A 5 1.43 -19.78 3.37
C LYS A 5 1.84 -18.59 2.51
N ASN A 6 1.41 -18.60 1.28
CA ASN A 6 1.64 -17.53 0.32
C ASN A 6 0.36 -16.69 0.20
N TYR A 7 0.18 -15.76 1.15
CA TYR A 7 -1.01 -14.91 1.21
C TYR A 7 -1.15 -14.05 -0.05
N LYS A 8 -2.36 -13.88 -0.55
CA LYS A 8 -2.64 -12.84 -1.55
C LYS A 8 -2.64 -11.49 -0.84
N ILE A 9 -1.78 -10.56 -1.31
CA ILE A 9 -1.65 -9.22 -0.73
C ILE A 9 -2.23 -8.21 -1.72
N SER A 10 -3.29 -7.51 -1.32
CA SER A 10 -3.82 -6.37 -2.08
C SER A 10 -3.12 -5.09 -1.64
N ILE A 11 -2.46 -4.44 -2.58
CA ILE A 11 -1.88 -3.11 -2.38
C ILE A 11 -2.80 -2.08 -3.02
N ILE A 12 -3.23 -1.11 -2.24
CA ILE A 12 -4.14 -0.04 -2.66
C ILE A 12 -3.36 1.27 -2.70
N THR A 13 -3.30 1.88 -3.87
CA THR A 13 -2.78 3.24 -4.06
C THR A 13 -3.92 4.17 -4.42
N VAL A 14 -4.15 5.18 -3.59
CA VAL A 14 -5.06 6.29 -3.91
C VAL A 14 -4.24 7.46 -4.44
N VAL A 15 -4.72 8.07 -5.52
CA VAL A 15 -3.97 9.11 -6.22
C VAL A 15 -4.87 10.20 -6.77
N LYS A 16 -4.40 11.44 -6.66
CA LYS A 16 -4.95 12.59 -7.38
C LYS A 16 -3.84 13.58 -7.67
N ASN A 17 -3.60 13.87 -8.95
CA ASN A 17 -2.63 14.85 -9.42
C ASN A 17 -1.22 14.65 -8.81
N SER A 18 -0.61 13.49 -9.10
CA SER A 18 0.69 13.09 -8.56
C SER A 18 1.66 12.64 -9.67
N ALA A 19 1.65 13.31 -10.83
CA ALA A 19 2.45 12.92 -11.99
C ALA A 19 3.96 12.84 -11.68
N SER A 20 4.47 13.64 -10.73
CA SER A 20 5.88 13.64 -10.35
C SER A 20 6.33 12.43 -9.52
N THR A 21 5.41 11.71 -8.88
CA THR A 21 5.75 10.68 -7.89
C THR A 21 5.17 9.31 -8.21
N ILE A 22 4.01 9.26 -8.87
CA ILE A 22 3.25 8.03 -9.10
C ILE A 22 4.05 6.93 -9.82
N GLU A 23 4.94 7.28 -10.74
CA GLU A 23 5.73 6.29 -11.46
C GLU A 23 6.67 5.51 -10.51
N ARG A 24 7.31 6.20 -9.57
CA ARG A 24 8.16 5.57 -8.55
C ARG A 24 7.32 4.67 -7.63
N CYS A 25 6.15 5.13 -7.21
CA CYS A 25 5.21 4.36 -6.41
C CYS A 25 4.85 3.04 -7.12
N ILE A 26 4.38 3.11 -8.36
CA ILE A 26 4.01 1.94 -9.16
C ILE A 26 5.17 0.95 -9.29
N LYS A 27 6.35 1.44 -9.70
CA LYS A 27 7.55 0.59 -9.84
C LYS A 27 7.89 -0.12 -8.55
N SER A 28 7.77 0.54 -7.40
CA SER A 28 8.08 -0.06 -6.12
C SER A 28 7.18 -1.24 -5.73
N VAL A 29 5.99 -1.32 -6.30
CA VAL A 29 5.06 -2.45 -6.11
C VAL A 29 5.32 -3.55 -7.13
N ILE A 30 5.37 -3.20 -8.43
CA ILE A 30 5.48 -4.18 -9.51
C ILE A 30 6.85 -4.87 -9.56
N ASP A 31 7.90 -4.24 -9.02
CA ASP A 31 9.26 -4.78 -8.96
C ASP A 31 9.53 -5.59 -7.68
N GLN A 32 8.52 -5.82 -6.82
CA GLN A 32 8.65 -6.74 -5.68
C GLN A 32 8.88 -8.18 -6.16
N ASN A 33 9.73 -8.92 -5.47
CA ASN A 33 9.94 -10.35 -5.77
C ASN A 33 8.72 -11.21 -5.42
N TYR A 34 7.88 -10.75 -4.49
CA TYR A 34 6.65 -11.41 -4.11
C TYR A 34 5.68 -11.45 -5.30
N LYS A 35 5.09 -12.61 -5.59
CA LYS A 35 4.31 -12.79 -6.83
C LYS A 35 2.80 -12.79 -6.63
N ASN A 36 2.32 -13.05 -5.40
CA ASN A 36 0.89 -13.12 -5.12
C ASN A 36 0.34 -11.75 -4.70
N ILE A 37 0.54 -10.74 -5.57
CA ILE A 37 0.11 -9.36 -5.39
C ILE A 37 -1.12 -9.09 -6.24
N GLU A 38 -2.08 -8.39 -5.64
CA GLU A 38 -3.15 -7.69 -6.33
C GLU A 38 -2.90 -6.19 -6.16
N TYR A 39 -2.59 -5.51 -7.26
CA TYR A 39 -2.33 -4.07 -7.22
C TYR A 39 -3.53 -3.29 -7.72
N ILE A 40 -4.08 -2.43 -6.87
CA ILE A 40 -5.28 -1.62 -7.12
C ILE A 40 -4.92 -0.14 -7.07
N ILE A 41 -5.29 0.61 -8.10
CA ILE A 41 -5.11 2.07 -8.13
C ILE A 41 -6.48 2.74 -8.24
N ILE A 42 -6.76 3.66 -7.31
CA ILE A 42 -7.94 4.52 -7.32
C ILE A 42 -7.46 5.93 -7.67
N ASP A 43 -7.76 6.37 -8.89
CA ASP A 43 -7.42 7.68 -9.42
C ASP A 43 -8.63 8.62 -9.34
N GLY A 44 -8.54 9.63 -8.49
CA GLY A 44 -9.56 10.66 -8.26
C GLY A 44 -9.76 11.62 -9.46
N ASN A 45 -9.74 11.11 -10.69
CA ASN A 45 -9.82 11.89 -11.92
C ASN A 45 -8.70 12.93 -12.06
N SER A 46 -7.46 12.45 -12.04
CA SER A 46 -6.27 13.29 -12.22
C SER A 46 -6.23 13.94 -13.61
N ASN A 47 -5.78 15.20 -13.67
CA ASN A 47 -5.68 15.99 -14.90
C ASN A 47 -4.27 16.56 -15.19
N ASP A 48 -3.26 16.20 -14.38
CA ASP A 48 -1.87 16.67 -14.48
C ASP A 48 -0.95 15.75 -15.28
N GLY A 49 -1.50 14.68 -15.86
CA GLY A 49 -0.72 13.63 -16.55
C GLY A 49 -0.54 12.34 -15.74
N THR A 50 -0.97 12.29 -14.50
CA THR A 50 -0.93 11.09 -13.64
C THR A 50 -1.55 9.87 -14.33
N SER A 51 -2.76 10.00 -14.87
CA SER A 51 -3.47 8.90 -15.54
C SER A 51 -2.70 8.34 -16.73
N LYS A 52 -2.01 9.20 -17.51
CA LYS A 52 -1.17 8.75 -18.64
C LYS A 52 0.04 7.92 -18.15
N ILE A 53 0.58 8.24 -16.97
CA ILE A 53 1.68 7.47 -16.40
C ILE A 53 1.16 6.11 -15.92
N ILE A 54 0.03 6.07 -15.25
CA ILE A 54 -0.62 4.81 -14.80
C ILE A 54 -0.87 3.89 -16.01
N ASP A 55 -1.35 4.44 -17.13
CA ASP A 55 -1.65 3.67 -18.35
C ASP A 55 -0.43 2.95 -18.95
N LYS A 56 0.79 3.45 -18.73
CA LYS A 56 2.01 2.75 -19.16
C LYS A 56 2.23 1.42 -18.45
N TYR A 57 1.62 1.25 -17.28
CA TYR A 57 1.79 0.06 -16.41
C TYR A 57 0.51 -0.75 -16.28
N LYS A 58 -0.54 -0.46 -17.07
CA LYS A 58 -1.86 -1.09 -16.94
C LYS A 58 -1.82 -2.62 -16.96
N ASP A 59 -0.92 -3.22 -17.74
CA ASP A 59 -0.79 -4.68 -17.86
C ASP A 59 -0.19 -5.35 -16.60
N LYS A 60 0.33 -4.55 -15.67
CA LYS A 60 0.91 -4.99 -14.38
C LYS A 60 0.07 -4.56 -13.16
N ILE A 61 -1.01 -3.85 -13.39
CA ILE A 61 -1.94 -3.37 -12.36
C ILE A 61 -3.21 -4.20 -12.47
N SER A 62 -3.65 -4.78 -11.36
CA SER A 62 -4.81 -5.68 -11.34
C SER A 62 -6.12 -4.94 -11.59
N LEU A 63 -6.24 -3.72 -11.07
CA LEU A 63 -7.44 -2.90 -11.22
C LEU A 63 -7.10 -1.41 -11.18
N ILE A 64 -7.67 -0.65 -12.09
CA ILE A 64 -7.59 0.81 -12.12
C ILE A 64 -9.03 1.35 -12.13
N VAL A 65 -9.36 2.16 -11.14
CA VAL A 65 -10.62 2.89 -11.05
C VAL A 65 -10.35 4.38 -11.22
N ARG A 66 -11.15 5.06 -12.07
CA ARG A 66 -11.03 6.50 -12.30
C ARG A 66 -12.37 7.16 -12.12
N GLU A 67 -12.52 7.86 -11.04
CA GLU A 67 -13.73 8.63 -10.75
C GLU A 67 -13.45 9.71 -9.70
N ASN A 68 -14.37 10.64 -9.57
CA ASN A 68 -14.26 11.65 -8.53
C ASN A 68 -14.58 11.04 -7.16
N ASP A 69 -13.64 11.19 -6.23
CA ASP A 69 -13.84 10.79 -4.85
C ASP A 69 -14.24 11.99 -3.99
N LYS A 70 -15.10 11.74 -3.00
CA LYS A 70 -15.51 12.77 -2.02
C LYS A 70 -14.36 13.15 -1.08
N SER A 71 -13.46 12.21 -0.82
CA SER A 71 -12.28 12.36 0.02
C SER A 71 -11.26 11.25 -0.23
N ILE A 72 -10.06 11.40 0.30
CA ILE A 72 -9.06 10.32 0.31
C ILE A 72 -9.58 9.06 1.00
N TRP A 73 -10.40 9.21 2.04
CA TRP A 73 -10.99 8.09 2.78
C TRP A 73 -12.02 7.33 1.94
N ASP A 74 -12.78 8.05 1.13
CA ASP A 74 -13.74 7.47 0.18
C ASP A 74 -13.00 6.61 -0.85
N ALA A 75 -11.92 7.12 -1.43
CA ALA A 75 -11.06 6.38 -2.33
C ALA A 75 -10.42 5.14 -1.67
N MET A 76 -9.95 5.27 -0.42
CA MET A 76 -9.40 4.15 0.34
C MET A 76 -10.44 3.07 0.61
N ASN A 77 -11.63 3.43 1.07
CA ASN A 77 -12.73 2.50 1.33
C ASN A 77 -13.12 1.74 0.05
N LYS A 78 -13.24 2.46 -1.07
CA LYS A 78 -13.48 1.86 -2.38
C LYS A 78 -12.41 0.83 -2.75
N GLY A 79 -11.14 1.17 -2.53
CA GLY A 79 -10.04 0.24 -2.75
C GLY A 79 -10.16 -1.03 -1.89
N VAL A 80 -10.58 -0.89 -0.62
CA VAL A 80 -10.82 -2.02 0.28
C VAL A 80 -11.97 -2.90 -0.20
N GLU A 81 -13.09 -2.30 -0.63
CA GLU A 81 -14.25 -3.03 -1.13
C GLU A 81 -13.94 -3.84 -2.40
N LEU A 82 -12.98 -3.40 -3.19
CA LEU A 82 -12.55 -4.04 -4.44
C LEU A 82 -11.42 -5.04 -4.24
N ALA A 83 -10.77 -5.03 -3.08
CA ALA A 83 -9.65 -5.91 -2.77
C ALA A 83 -10.11 -7.35 -2.52
N ASN A 84 -9.34 -8.31 -3.07
CA ASN A 84 -9.59 -9.74 -2.91
C ASN A 84 -8.41 -10.45 -2.22
N GLY A 85 -7.45 -9.72 -1.70
CA GLY A 85 -6.33 -10.24 -0.94
C GLY A 85 -6.70 -10.58 0.49
N GLU A 86 -6.01 -11.55 1.05
CA GLU A 86 -6.14 -11.91 2.47
C GLU A 86 -5.45 -10.90 3.38
N ILE A 87 -4.52 -10.11 2.81
CA ILE A 87 -3.82 -9.02 3.48
C ILE A 87 -4.00 -7.77 2.63
N ILE A 88 -4.34 -6.66 3.25
CA ILE A 88 -4.48 -5.36 2.60
C ILE A 88 -3.38 -4.42 3.09
N GLY A 89 -2.71 -3.75 2.17
CA GLY A 89 -1.75 -2.69 2.45
C GLY A 89 -2.06 -1.42 1.65
N PHE A 90 -1.81 -0.27 2.25
CA PHE A 90 -1.94 1.02 1.59
C PHE A 90 -0.56 1.58 1.23
N LEU A 91 -0.48 2.18 0.04
CA LEU A 91 0.70 2.91 -0.42
C LEU A 91 0.25 4.20 -1.09
N ASN A 92 0.58 5.34 -0.50
CA ASN A 92 0.23 6.64 -1.11
C ASN A 92 1.06 6.89 -2.37
N ALA A 93 0.53 7.71 -3.28
CA ALA A 93 1.14 7.97 -4.59
C ALA A 93 2.51 8.67 -4.54
N ASP A 94 2.87 9.28 -3.41
CA ASP A 94 4.16 9.94 -3.16
C ASP A 94 5.16 9.07 -2.39
N ASP A 95 4.72 7.89 -1.94
CA ASP A 95 5.50 6.92 -1.19
C ASP A 95 6.01 5.76 -2.07
N PHE A 96 6.85 4.90 -1.51
CA PHE A 96 7.34 3.70 -2.19
C PHE A 96 7.77 2.63 -1.19
N TYR A 97 7.63 1.36 -1.59
CA TYR A 97 8.18 0.23 -0.85
C TYR A 97 9.65 0.02 -1.17
N TYR A 98 10.42 -0.42 -0.17
CA TYR A 98 11.75 -0.98 -0.41
C TYR A 98 11.65 -2.38 -1.05
N PRO A 99 12.71 -2.85 -1.73
CA PRO A 99 12.78 -4.23 -2.18
C PRO A 99 12.49 -5.21 -1.05
N ILE A 100 11.91 -6.37 -1.37
CA ILE A 100 11.56 -7.45 -0.42
C ILE A 100 10.53 -7.10 0.65
N THR A 101 9.92 -5.90 0.62
CA THR A 101 8.93 -5.50 1.64
C THR A 101 7.79 -6.51 1.74
N LEU A 102 7.21 -6.92 0.62
CA LEU A 102 6.04 -7.81 0.63
C LEU A 102 6.38 -9.26 1.00
N GLU A 103 7.60 -9.71 0.74
CA GLU A 103 8.11 -10.99 1.25
C GLU A 103 8.19 -10.98 2.78
N ILE A 104 8.71 -9.87 3.33
CA ILE A 104 8.79 -9.68 4.80
C ILE A 104 7.39 -9.65 5.40
N VAL A 105 6.46 -8.91 4.80
CA VAL A 105 5.04 -8.86 5.23
C VAL A 105 4.45 -10.27 5.27
N ASN A 106 4.54 -11.01 4.16
CA ASN A 106 4.02 -12.38 4.09
C ASN A 106 4.60 -13.26 5.19
N ARG A 107 5.93 -13.20 5.40
CA ARG A 107 6.60 -13.98 6.43
C ARG A 107 6.07 -13.67 7.83
N TYR A 108 5.89 -12.40 8.17
CA TYR A 108 5.38 -12.02 9.50
C TYR A 108 3.97 -12.54 9.75
N PHE A 109 3.07 -12.48 8.75
CA PHE A 109 1.72 -13.03 8.87
C PHE A 109 1.70 -14.56 8.89
N ASP A 110 2.63 -15.23 8.23
CA ASP A 110 2.74 -16.70 8.23
C ASP A 110 3.32 -17.24 9.54
N GLU A 111 4.36 -16.59 10.05
CA GLU A 111 5.06 -17.04 11.26
C GLU A 111 4.33 -16.67 12.56
N ASN A 112 3.50 -15.62 12.54
CA ASN A 112 2.84 -15.08 13.71
C ASN A 112 1.33 -15.06 13.50
N ASN A 113 0.57 -15.36 14.55
CA ASN A 113 -0.88 -15.23 14.51
C ASN A 113 -1.28 -13.78 14.80
N ILE A 114 -1.11 -12.91 13.80
CA ILE A 114 -1.39 -11.47 13.89
C ILE A 114 -2.46 -11.07 12.88
N ASP A 115 -3.23 -10.05 13.23
CA ASP A 115 -4.27 -9.47 12.37
C ASP A 115 -3.80 -8.20 11.67
N PHE A 116 -2.74 -7.54 12.19
CA PHE A 116 -2.16 -6.36 11.59
C PHE A 116 -0.65 -6.25 11.85
N LEU A 117 0.03 -5.54 10.95
CA LEU A 117 1.47 -5.31 10.99
C LEU A 117 1.76 -3.82 10.70
N PHE A 118 2.63 -3.23 11.53
CA PHE A 118 3.21 -1.92 11.28
C PHE A 118 4.69 -2.05 10.94
N GLY A 119 5.05 -1.68 9.74
CA GLY A 119 6.43 -1.61 9.28
C GLY A 119 7.13 -0.33 9.73
N SER A 120 8.46 -0.33 9.64
CA SER A 120 9.24 0.90 9.80
C SER A 120 9.15 1.77 8.56
N VAL A 121 9.03 3.08 8.75
CA VAL A 121 8.94 4.07 7.67
C VAL A 121 10.15 5.00 7.74
N LYS A 122 10.83 5.20 6.60
CA LYS A 122 11.87 6.22 6.47
C LYS A 122 11.24 7.47 5.87
N LYS A 123 11.16 8.53 6.66
CA LYS A 123 10.80 9.87 6.18
C LYS A 123 12.08 10.70 6.08
N TYR A 124 12.29 11.73 6.80
CA TYR A 124 13.57 12.47 6.86
C TYR A 124 14.59 11.76 7.76
N LYS A 125 14.11 10.98 8.71
CA LYS A 125 14.86 10.04 9.56
C LYS A 125 14.10 8.75 9.68
N LEU A 126 14.80 7.68 10.01
CA LEU A 126 14.16 6.39 10.23
C LEU A 126 13.17 6.51 11.39
N MET A 127 11.93 6.15 11.11
CA MET A 127 10.87 6.02 12.09
C MET A 127 10.61 4.53 12.23
N HIS A 128 10.90 4.00 13.40
CA HIS A 128 10.62 2.58 13.70
C HIS A 128 9.11 2.38 13.81
N GLY A 129 8.65 1.19 13.44
CA GLY A 129 7.29 0.73 13.65
C GLY A 129 6.91 0.74 15.14
N PHE A 130 5.82 0.12 15.44
CA PHE A 130 5.21 0.14 16.76
C PHE A 130 6.19 0.05 17.95
N ASN A 131 6.25 1.11 18.77
CA ASN A 131 6.85 1.09 20.10
C ASN A 131 5.75 1.35 21.13
N PRO A 132 5.40 0.35 21.98
CA PRO A 132 4.31 0.48 22.96
C PRO A 132 4.49 1.64 23.94
N SER A 133 5.71 2.07 24.21
CA SER A 133 6.00 3.22 25.08
C SER A 133 5.68 4.57 24.44
N ILE A 134 5.56 4.64 23.11
CA ILE A 134 5.25 5.87 22.36
C ILE A 134 3.75 6.02 22.12
N ILE A 135 2.97 4.96 22.24
CA ILE A 135 1.51 4.96 21.98
C ILE A 135 0.72 5.84 22.92
N LYS A 136 1.18 6.11 24.12
CA LYS A 136 0.44 6.96 25.06
C LYS A 136 0.09 8.35 24.51
N TRP A 137 0.65 8.76 23.34
CA TRP A 137 0.56 10.13 22.86
C TRP A 137 0.20 10.30 21.38
N SER A 138 -0.11 9.24 20.63
CA SER A 138 -0.11 9.35 19.17
C SER A 138 -1.25 8.71 18.41
N PHE A 139 -2.49 8.90 18.82
CA PHE A 139 -3.62 8.64 17.92
C PHE A 139 -3.50 9.43 16.59
N GLY A 140 -2.88 10.62 16.62
CA GLY A 140 -2.64 11.41 15.42
C GLY A 140 -1.42 10.98 14.59
N PHE A 141 -0.51 10.19 15.15
CA PHE A 141 0.75 9.84 14.49
C PHE A 141 0.58 8.72 13.45
N TYR A 142 -0.33 7.78 13.71
CA TYR A 142 -0.60 6.65 12.81
C TYR A 142 -1.55 7.02 11.67
N THR A 143 -2.42 8.00 11.85
CA THR A 143 -3.36 8.44 10.83
C THR A 143 -2.70 9.21 9.68
N SER A 144 -1.49 9.72 9.87
CA SER A 144 -0.75 10.48 8.84
C SER A 144 0.21 9.61 8.00
N HIS A 145 0.41 8.35 8.35
CA HIS A 145 1.39 7.46 7.70
C HIS A 145 0.78 6.09 7.46
N SER A 146 -0.08 6.00 6.46
CA SER A 146 -0.68 4.74 6.02
C SER A 146 0.32 3.77 5.39
N ILE A 147 1.47 4.26 4.94
CA ILE A 147 2.56 3.43 4.45
C ILE A 147 3.12 2.55 5.57
N GLY A 148 3.34 1.28 5.28
CA GLY A 148 3.85 0.30 6.25
C GLY A 148 2.78 -0.30 7.17
N PHE A 149 1.50 -0.03 6.93
CA PHE A 149 0.38 -0.67 7.60
C PHE A 149 -0.22 -1.76 6.73
N PHE A 150 -0.35 -2.96 7.29
CA PHE A 150 -0.97 -4.11 6.65
C PHE A 150 -1.96 -4.75 7.61
N ILE A 151 -3.12 -5.13 7.11
CA ILE A 151 -4.20 -5.78 7.85
C ILE A 151 -4.63 -7.06 7.14
N LYS A 152 -4.99 -8.07 7.94
CA LYS A 152 -5.50 -9.35 7.47
C LYS A 152 -6.99 -9.44 7.69
#